data_cfc9e4ef8f10f943e33fc4967e5ef7cd
#
_entry.id   cfc9e4ef8f10f943e33fc4967e5ef7cd
#
_cell.length_a   1.000
_cell.length_b   1.000
_cell.length_c   1.000
_cell.angle_alpha   90.00
_cell.angle_beta   90.00
_cell.angle_gamma   90.00
#
_symmetry.space_group_name_H-M   'P 1'
#
loop_
_entity.id
_entity.type
_entity.pdbx_description
1 polymer ?
#
loop_
_entity_poly.entity_id
_entity_poly.type
_entity_poly.pdbx_seq_one_letter_code
_entity_poly.pdbx_strand_id
1 'polypeptide(L)'
;QEVAKRFDIKIIAIRDLIAYRLKQESMVEQGVEVDMPTADGHFRLIAFRQKSNGLEHMALIKGSWEADEPILVRVHSSCATGDILGSARCDCGAQLHKAMQMIEQEGKGVIVYLQQEGRGIGLMNKMRAYKLQEEGMDTVDANLCLGFKADERDYGVGAEILRAVGVRNMRLLTNNPVKRIGLEAYGLAIQEIVSIEVAPNKYNERYLKTKQDRMGHQLHISEE
;
A
#
# COMPACT_ATOMS: atom_id res chain seq x y z
N GLN A 1 21.61 -12.42 -23.62
CA GLN A 1 23.08 -12.38 -23.52
C GLN A 1 23.75 -12.47 -24.90
N GLU A 2 23.32 -13.35 -25.81
CA GLU A 2 23.89 -13.50 -27.14
C GLU A 2 23.83 -12.21 -27.97
N VAL A 3 22.67 -11.54 -27.96
CA VAL A 3 22.50 -10.24 -28.66
C VAL A 3 23.47 -9.19 -28.16
N ALA A 4 23.64 -9.10 -26.83
CA ALA A 4 24.56 -8.15 -26.23
C ALA A 4 26.02 -8.40 -26.65
N LYS A 5 26.45 -9.67 -26.66
CA LYS A 5 27.77 -10.05 -27.13
C LYS A 5 27.97 -9.77 -28.62
N ARG A 6 26.93 -10.07 -29.44
CA ARG A 6 26.98 -9.88 -30.89
C ARG A 6 27.10 -8.42 -31.33
N PHE A 7 26.48 -7.50 -30.56
CA PHE A 7 26.39 -6.09 -30.87
C PHE A 7 27.20 -5.19 -29.94
N ASP A 8 27.97 -5.78 -29.03
CA ASP A 8 28.78 -5.08 -28.01
C ASP A 8 27.97 -4.06 -27.20
N ILE A 9 26.74 -4.44 -26.80
CA ILE A 9 25.88 -3.60 -25.99
C ILE A 9 25.84 -4.09 -24.54
N LYS A 10 25.78 -3.13 -23.60
CA LYS A 10 25.72 -3.42 -22.17
C LYS A 10 24.36 -3.99 -21.79
N ILE A 11 24.35 -4.97 -20.88
CA ILE A 11 23.15 -5.48 -20.24
C ILE A 11 23.08 -4.92 -18.82
N ILE A 12 21.95 -4.35 -18.46
CA ILE A 12 21.65 -3.93 -17.08
C ILE A 12 20.35 -4.58 -16.62
N ALA A 13 20.26 -4.90 -15.34
CA ALA A 13 19.00 -5.34 -14.76
C ALA A 13 18.14 -4.13 -14.40
N ILE A 14 16.82 -4.23 -14.60
CA ILE A 14 15.86 -3.16 -14.20
C ILE A 14 16.01 -2.83 -12.71
N ARG A 15 16.22 -3.84 -11.87
CA ARG A 15 16.49 -3.66 -10.44
C ARG A 15 17.68 -2.73 -10.17
N ASP A 16 18.77 -2.89 -10.92
CA ASP A 16 19.99 -2.10 -10.73
C ASP A 16 19.77 -0.65 -11.22
N LEU A 17 18.99 -0.47 -12.30
CA LEU A 17 18.56 0.84 -12.77
C LEU A 17 17.67 1.55 -11.74
N ILE A 18 16.72 0.84 -11.13
CA ILE A 18 15.87 1.36 -10.04
C ILE A 18 16.78 1.80 -8.88
N ALA A 19 17.67 0.93 -8.41
CA ALA A 19 18.60 1.24 -7.30
C ALA A 19 19.50 2.44 -7.61
N TYR A 20 19.96 2.59 -8.85
CA TYR A 20 20.73 3.74 -9.28
C TYR A 20 19.90 5.03 -9.26
N ARG A 21 18.70 5.02 -9.83
CA ARG A 21 17.80 6.19 -9.85
C ARG A 21 17.40 6.65 -8.47
N LEU A 22 17.06 5.70 -7.56
CA LEU A 22 16.75 5.99 -6.17
C LEU A 22 17.87 6.69 -5.37
N LYS A 23 19.13 6.57 -5.84
CA LYS A 23 20.27 7.29 -5.25
C LYS A 23 20.42 8.71 -5.81
N GLN A 24 19.98 8.94 -7.03
CA GLN A 24 20.25 10.18 -7.77
C GLN A 24 19.02 11.09 -7.85
N GLU A 25 17.82 10.53 -7.84
CA GLU A 25 16.58 11.24 -8.10
C GLU A 25 15.53 10.91 -7.05
N SER A 26 14.78 11.91 -6.61
CA SER A 26 13.53 11.68 -5.87
C SER A 26 12.36 11.77 -6.85
N MET A 27 11.53 10.72 -6.92
CA MET A 27 10.30 10.71 -7.74
C MET A 27 9.13 11.40 -7.04
N VAL A 28 9.31 11.81 -5.78
CA VAL A 28 8.30 12.53 -5.01
C VAL A 28 8.81 13.92 -4.61
N GLU A 29 7.91 14.87 -4.57
CA GLU A 29 8.11 16.20 -4.01
C GLU A 29 7.43 16.25 -2.66
N GLN A 30 8.17 16.60 -1.62
CA GLN A 30 7.66 16.73 -0.26
C GLN A 30 7.07 18.12 -0.05
N GLY A 31 5.84 18.17 0.47
CA GLY A 31 5.17 19.39 0.89
C GLY A 31 5.51 19.79 2.33
N VAL A 32 4.71 20.69 2.88
CA VAL A 32 4.86 21.13 4.27
C VAL A 32 4.35 20.09 5.27
N GLU A 33 4.90 20.11 6.47
CA GLU A 33 4.42 19.32 7.60
C GLU A 33 3.39 20.13 8.38
N VAL A 34 2.30 19.50 8.76
CA VAL A 34 1.26 20.08 9.60
C VAL A 34 0.87 19.15 10.74
N ASP A 35 0.37 19.74 11.80
CA ASP A 35 -0.22 19.02 12.93
C ASP A 35 -1.58 18.47 12.54
N MET A 36 -1.86 17.19 12.87
CA MET A 36 -3.07 16.49 12.45
C MET A 36 -3.68 15.69 13.61
N PRO A 37 -4.49 16.32 14.45
CA PRO A 37 -5.30 15.62 15.44
C PRO A 37 -6.44 14.87 14.73
N THR A 38 -6.65 13.61 15.12
CA THR A 38 -7.71 12.74 14.58
C THR A 38 -8.43 12.01 15.70
N ALA A 39 -9.54 11.35 15.39
CA ALA A 39 -10.25 10.51 16.35
C ALA A 39 -9.43 9.29 16.83
N ASP A 40 -8.48 8.82 16.02
CA ASP A 40 -7.67 7.63 16.28
C ASP A 40 -6.24 7.94 16.76
N GLY A 41 -5.92 9.21 16.95
CA GLY A 41 -4.62 9.63 17.45
C GLY A 41 -4.17 10.99 16.93
N HIS A 42 -3.00 11.41 17.36
CA HIS A 42 -2.41 12.69 17.02
C HIS A 42 -1.12 12.48 16.23
N PHE A 43 -1.10 12.94 14.99
CA PHE A 43 -0.05 12.71 14.01
C PHE A 43 0.51 14.03 13.46
N ARG A 44 1.69 13.97 12.86
CA ARG A 44 2.16 14.95 11.89
C ARG A 44 1.81 14.46 10.50
N LEU A 45 1.31 15.33 9.64
CA LEU A 45 0.92 15.01 8.26
C LEU A 45 1.83 15.72 7.29
N ILE A 46 2.35 14.98 6.30
CA ILE A 46 3.07 15.54 5.16
C ILE A 46 2.39 15.08 3.88
N ALA A 47 2.11 16.01 2.98
CA ALA A 47 1.67 15.68 1.62
C ALA A 47 2.88 15.48 0.70
N PHE A 48 2.77 14.54 -0.24
CA PHE A 48 3.79 14.24 -1.25
C PHE A 48 3.15 14.23 -2.63
N ARG A 49 3.79 14.88 -3.60
CA ARG A 49 3.38 14.84 -5.01
C ARG A 49 4.28 13.89 -5.79
N GLN A 50 3.70 12.91 -6.47
CA GLN A 50 4.42 12.05 -7.40
C GLN A 50 4.71 12.81 -8.70
N LYS A 51 5.98 12.99 -9.05
CA LYS A 51 6.42 13.82 -10.19
C LYS A 51 6.00 13.26 -11.55
N SER A 52 5.82 11.94 -11.66
CA SER A 52 5.50 11.27 -12.94
C SER A 52 4.05 11.46 -13.39
N ASN A 53 3.10 11.65 -12.48
CA ASN A 53 1.67 11.70 -12.78
C ASN A 53 0.89 12.78 -12.02
N GLY A 54 1.57 13.52 -11.11
CA GLY A 54 0.97 14.58 -10.31
C GLY A 54 0.05 14.11 -9.19
N LEU A 55 -0.07 12.82 -8.92
CA LEU A 55 -0.87 12.30 -7.82
C LEU A 55 -0.30 12.74 -6.47
N GLU A 56 -1.20 13.08 -5.55
CA GLU A 56 -0.85 13.52 -4.20
C GLU A 56 -1.12 12.41 -3.19
N HIS A 57 -0.10 12.10 -2.39
CA HIS A 57 -0.09 11.08 -1.37
C HIS A 57 0.11 11.72 -0.01
N MET A 58 -0.11 10.99 1.07
CA MET A 58 0.07 11.51 2.43
C MET A 58 0.91 10.54 3.26
N ALA A 59 1.70 11.10 4.18
CA ALA A 59 2.31 10.36 5.28
C ALA A 59 1.80 10.92 6.60
N LEU A 60 1.21 10.06 7.45
CA LEU A 60 0.91 10.36 8.84
C LEU A 60 2.04 9.78 9.69
N ILE A 61 2.64 10.60 10.51
CA ILE A 61 3.86 10.30 11.26
C ILE A 61 3.59 10.49 12.75
N LYS A 62 3.92 9.48 13.55
CA LYS A 62 3.88 9.54 15.02
C LYS A 62 5.28 9.39 15.58
N GLY A 63 5.65 10.23 16.54
CA GLY A 63 6.91 10.13 17.27
C GLY A 63 8.14 10.41 16.42
N SER A 64 9.28 9.90 16.89
CA SER A 64 10.58 9.94 16.23
C SER A 64 11.34 8.63 16.48
N TRP A 65 12.32 8.31 15.63
CA TRP A 65 13.08 7.06 15.69
C TRP A 65 14.50 7.24 15.19
N GLU A 66 15.38 6.33 15.58
CA GLU A 66 16.74 6.24 15.05
C GLU A 66 16.76 5.56 13.67
N ALA A 67 17.80 5.81 12.88
CA ALA A 67 17.87 5.37 11.47
C ALA A 67 17.67 3.86 11.28
N ASP A 68 18.17 3.04 12.22
CA ASP A 68 18.12 1.57 12.17
C ASP A 68 16.98 0.97 13.02
N GLU A 69 16.20 1.81 13.67
CA GLU A 69 15.12 1.36 14.53
C GLU A 69 13.93 0.84 13.71
N PRO A 70 13.44 -0.39 13.98
CA PRO A 70 12.26 -0.92 13.32
C PRO A 70 10.99 -0.30 13.92
N ILE A 71 10.24 0.42 13.11
CA ILE A 71 8.99 1.07 13.53
C ILE A 71 7.77 0.45 12.86
N LEU A 72 6.58 0.65 13.43
CA LEU A 72 5.35 0.23 12.77
C LEU A 72 5.09 1.06 11.52
N VAL A 73 4.83 0.38 10.41
CA VAL A 73 4.53 1.02 9.12
C VAL A 73 3.30 0.41 8.48
N ARG A 74 2.40 1.26 8.00
CA ARG A 74 1.29 0.87 7.13
C ARG A 74 1.41 1.58 5.78
N VAL A 75 1.41 0.82 4.69
CA VAL A 75 1.18 1.35 3.35
C VAL A 75 -0.26 1.06 2.97
N HIS A 76 -1.09 2.10 2.95
CA HIS A 76 -2.52 2.04 2.67
C HIS A 76 -2.82 2.64 1.30
N SER A 77 -3.50 1.89 0.44
CA SER A 77 -3.99 2.42 -0.84
C SER A 77 -5.42 2.93 -0.64
N SER A 78 -5.71 4.12 -1.13
CA SER A 78 -7.00 4.78 -0.97
C SER A 78 -8.18 3.91 -1.39
N CYS A 79 -9.25 4.02 -0.65
CA CYS A 79 -10.51 3.35 -0.90
C CYS A 79 -11.65 4.30 -0.50
N ALA A 80 -12.05 5.21 -1.38
CA ALA A 80 -13.04 6.24 -1.06
C ALA A 80 -14.33 5.67 -0.46
N THR A 81 -14.78 4.52 -0.95
CA THR A 81 -15.97 3.86 -0.41
C THR A 81 -15.77 3.33 1.01
N GLY A 82 -14.61 2.75 1.33
CA GLY A 82 -14.30 2.22 2.66
C GLY A 82 -13.83 3.28 3.63
N ASP A 83 -12.88 4.12 3.19
CA ASP A 83 -12.18 5.05 4.09
C ASP A 83 -13.04 6.29 4.41
N ILE A 84 -13.88 6.76 3.46
CA ILE A 84 -14.70 7.97 3.62
C ILE A 84 -16.15 7.62 3.94
N LEU A 85 -16.74 6.66 3.19
CA LEU A 85 -18.17 6.34 3.31
C LEU A 85 -18.46 5.19 4.27
N GLY A 86 -17.45 4.54 4.84
CA GLY A 86 -17.62 3.42 5.76
C GLY A 86 -18.29 2.20 5.13
N SER A 87 -18.05 1.93 3.83
CA SER A 87 -18.66 0.82 3.13
C SER A 87 -18.33 -0.52 3.77
N ALA A 88 -19.36 -1.31 4.06
CA ALA A 88 -19.21 -2.67 4.59
C ALA A 88 -18.76 -3.72 3.55
N ARG A 89 -18.65 -3.34 2.25
CA ARG A 89 -18.21 -4.26 1.18
C ARG A 89 -16.71 -4.60 1.21
N CYS A 90 -15.91 -3.88 1.99
CA CYS A 90 -14.49 -4.14 2.17
C CYS A 90 -14.06 -3.88 3.62
N ASP A 91 -12.81 -4.17 3.90
CA ASP A 91 -12.17 -3.98 5.21
C ASP A 91 -11.25 -2.75 5.26
N CYS A 92 -11.21 -1.90 4.20
CA CYS A 92 -10.20 -0.85 4.03
C CYS A 92 -10.26 0.20 5.13
N GLY A 93 -11.41 0.84 5.35
CA GLY A 93 -11.56 1.87 6.36
C GLY A 93 -11.24 1.34 7.78
N ALA A 94 -11.78 0.18 8.13
CA ALA A 94 -11.50 -0.45 9.43
C ALA A 94 -10.01 -0.77 9.62
N GLN A 95 -9.31 -1.22 8.56
CA GLN A 95 -7.86 -1.41 8.61
C GLN A 95 -7.08 -0.10 8.73
N LEU A 96 -7.54 0.99 8.11
CA LEU A 96 -6.92 2.30 8.24
C LEU A 96 -7.00 2.80 9.68
N HIS A 97 -8.19 2.82 10.26
CA HIS A 97 -8.41 3.23 11.65
C HIS A 97 -7.63 2.34 12.64
N LYS A 98 -7.66 1.01 12.44
CA LYS A 98 -6.88 0.09 13.28
C LYS A 98 -5.38 0.36 13.20
N ALA A 99 -4.84 0.66 12.00
CA ALA A 99 -3.43 1.02 11.86
C ALA A 99 -3.09 2.33 12.59
N MET A 100 -3.96 3.33 12.52
CA MET A 100 -3.78 4.60 13.23
C MET A 100 -3.75 4.36 14.75
N GLN A 101 -4.70 3.60 15.28
CA GLN A 101 -4.76 3.27 16.70
C GLN A 101 -3.54 2.48 17.18
N MET A 102 -3.09 1.48 16.40
CA MET A 102 -1.89 0.69 16.75
C MET A 102 -0.64 1.57 16.80
N ILE A 103 -0.45 2.47 15.83
CA ILE A 103 0.69 3.39 15.79
C ILE A 103 0.59 4.45 16.91
N GLU A 104 -0.60 4.94 17.22
CA GLU A 104 -0.82 5.84 18.37
C GLU A 104 -0.42 5.16 19.69
N GLN A 105 -0.83 3.91 19.90
CA GLN A 105 -0.49 3.11 21.09
C GLN A 105 1.01 2.79 21.20
N GLU A 106 1.66 2.48 20.06
CA GLU A 106 3.11 2.25 20.00
C GLU A 106 3.91 3.54 20.29
N GLY A 107 3.31 4.71 20.05
CA GLY A 107 3.94 6.03 20.23
C GLY A 107 4.87 6.42 19.08
N LYS A 108 5.12 5.56 18.10
CA LYS A 108 5.94 5.81 16.91
C LYS A 108 5.55 4.94 15.72
N GLY A 109 5.61 5.51 14.53
CA GLY A 109 5.33 4.82 13.29
C GLY A 109 4.85 5.74 12.17
N VAL A 110 4.59 5.13 11.01
CA VAL A 110 4.19 5.85 9.80
C VAL A 110 3.05 5.15 9.07
N ILE A 111 2.06 5.91 8.64
CA ILE A 111 1.09 5.46 7.65
C ILE A 111 1.34 6.23 6.36
N VAL A 112 1.64 5.52 5.27
CA VAL A 112 1.66 6.10 3.92
C VAL A 112 0.31 5.81 3.27
N TYR A 113 -0.44 6.87 2.97
CA TYR A 113 -1.72 6.82 2.28
C TYR A 113 -1.55 7.16 0.81
N LEU A 114 -1.68 6.15 -0.05
CA LEU A 114 -1.44 6.27 -1.49
C LEU A 114 -2.74 6.47 -2.26
N GLN A 115 -2.79 7.48 -3.11
CA GLN A 115 -3.89 7.71 -4.05
C GLN A 115 -3.86 6.69 -5.19
N GLN A 116 -4.24 5.44 -4.88
CA GLN A 116 -4.28 4.31 -5.81
C GLN A 116 -5.59 3.54 -5.67
N GLU A 117 -6.70 4.26 -5.89
CA GLU A 117 -8.07 3.75 -5.76
C GLU A 117 -8.30 2.49 -6.60
N GLY A 118 -9.06 1.54 -6.04
CA GLY A 118 -9.42 0.32 -6.73
C GLY A 118 -8.23 -0.56 -7.10
N ARG A 119 -7.13 -0.56 -6.34
CA ARG A 119 -5.85 -1.21 -6.67
C ARG A 119 -5.21 -0.63 -7.94
N GLY A 120 -5.34 0.67 -8.16
CA GLY A 120 -4.75 1.38 -9.30
C GLY A 120 -5.68 1.54 -10.51
N ILE A 121 -6.86 0.93 -10.54
CA ILE A 121 -7.79 1.03 -11.68
C ILE A 121 -8.70 2.28 -11.62
N GLY A 122 -8.68 2.99 -10.51
CA GLY A 122 -9.48 4.19 -10.28
C GLY A 122 -10.92 3.91 -9.84
N LEU A 123 -11.60 4.96 -9.34
CA LEU A 123 -12.94 4.85 -8.75
C LEU A 123 -13.99 4.37 -9.77
N MET A 124 -13.98 4.93 -10.98
CA MET A 124 -14.98 4.58 -12.01
C MET A 124 -14.91 3.10 -12.38
N ASN A 125 -13.73 2.55 -12.59
CA ASN A 125 -13.57 1.13 -12.93
C ASN A 125 -13.85 0.22 -11.72
N LYS A 126 -13.55 0.68 -10.50
CA LYS A 126 -13.96 0.00 -9.28
C LYS A 126 -15.50 -0.11 -9.18
N MET A 127 -16.26 0.93 -9.55
CA MET A 127 -17.72 0.83 -9.57
C MET A 127 -18.21 -0.16 -10.65
N ARG A 128 -17.58 -0.19 -11.82
CA ARG A 128 -17.86 -1.22 -12.85
C ARG A 128 -17.55 -2.63 -12.33
N ALA A 129 -16.41 -2.82 -11.66
CA ALA A 129 -16.07 -4.09 -11.04
C ALA A 129 -17.09 -4.50 -9.95
N TYR A 130 -17.59 -3.57 -9.16
CA TYR A 130 -18.65 -3.83 -8.19
C TYR A 130 -19.95 -4.30 -8.87
N LYS A 131 -20.29 -3.72 -10.03
CA LYS A 131 -21.47 -4.18 -10.79
C LYS A 131 -21.31 -5.60 -11.28
N LEU A 132 -20.15 -5.95 -11.84
CA LEU A 132 -19.83 -7.33 -12.25
C LEU A 132 -19.85 -8.32 -11.07
N GLN A 133 -19.43 -7.86 -9.88
CA GLN A 133 -19.50 -8.69 -8.66
C GLN A 133 -20.93 -8.93 -8.20
N GLU A 134 -21.84 -7.98 -8.37
CA GLU A 134 -23.29 -8.14 -8.14
C GLU A 134 -23.91 -9.17 -9.10
N GLU A 135 -23.35 -9.30 -10.30
CA GLU A 135 -23.71 -10.28 -11.32
C GLU A 135 -23.03 -11.65 -11.12
N GLY A 136 -22.26 -11.83 -10.02
CA GLY A 136 -21.72 -13.11 -9.59
C GLY A 136 -20.22 -13.30 -9.79
N MET A 137 -19.49 -12.39 -10.45
CA MET A 137 -18.05 -12.47 -10.58
C MET A 137 -17.36 -12.29 -9.23
N ASP A 138 -16.13 -12.81 -9.09
CA ASP A 138 -15.27 -12.42 -7.99
C ASP A 138 -14.45 -11.16 -8.33
N THR A 139 -13.70 -10.64 -7.36
CA THR A 139 -12.95 -9.38 -7.53
C THR A 139 -11.85 -9.48 -8.59
N VAL A 140 -11.21 -10.65 -8.72
CA VAL A 140 -10.11 -10.88 -9.68
C VAL A 140 -10.68 -10.97 -11.09
N ASP A 141 -11.72 -11.79 -11.28
CA ASP A 141 -12.37 -11.98 -12.58
C ASP A 141 -13.04 -10.69 -13.07
N ALA A 142 -13.64 -9.90 -12.18
CA ALA A 142 -14.20 -8.59 -12.53
C ALA A 142 -13.12 -7.63 -13.06
N ASN A 143 -11.93 -7.59 -12.43
CA ASN A 143 -10.82 -6.77 -12.93
C ASN A 143 -10.30 -7.26 -14.29
N LEU A 144 -10.12 -8.57 -14.47
CA LEU A 144 -9.68 -9.16 -15.73
C LEU A 144 -10.67 -8.89 -16.86
N CYS A 145 -11.97 -9.01 -16.59
CA CYS A 145 -13.05 -8.70 -17.54
C CYS A 145 -13.00 -7.24 -18.01
N LEU A 146 -12.59 -6.32 -17.14
CA LEU A 146 -12.40 -4.92 -17.47
C LEU A 146 -11.05 -4.60 -18.15
N GLY A 147 -10.20 -5.62 -18.40
CA GLY A 147 -8.91 -5.47 -19.05
C GLY A 147 -7.76 -5.06 -18.14
N PHE A 148 -7.93 -5.16 -16.82
CA PHE A 148 -6.90 -4.85 -15.82
C PHE A 148 -6.27 -6.11 -15.24
N LYS A 149 -5.08 -6.00 -14.67
CA LYS A 149 -4.51 -7.05 -13.81
C LYS A 149 -5.26 -7.13 -12.47
N ALA A 150 -5.01 -8.20 -11.74
CA ALA A 150 -5.54 -8.33 -10.37
C ALA A 150 -5.07 -7.23 -9.42
N ASP A 151 -3.88 -6.68 -9.67
CA ASP A 151 -3.27 -5.58 -8.91
C ASP A 151 -2.40 -4.72 -9.84
N GLU A 152 -2.76 -3.43 -10.00
CA GLU A 152 -2.05 -2.44 -10.81
C GLU A 152 -1.30 -1.40 -9.94
N ARG A 153 -1.18 -1.65 -8.62
CA ARG A 153 -0.54 -0.68 -7.71
C ARG A 153 0.95 -0.60 -7.92
N ASP A 154 1.46 0.63 -7.83
CA ASP A 154 2.89 0.93 -7.73
C ASP A 154 3.28 1.08 -6.25
N TYR A 155 4.10 0.16 -5.75
CA TYR A 155 4.62 0.21 -4.38
C TYR A 155 5.89 1.06 -4.26
N GLY A 156 6.51 1.42 -5.38
CA GLY A 156 7.74 2.21 -5.42
C GLY A 156 7.56 3.60 -4.83
N VAL A 157 6.46 4.28 -5.17
CA VAL A 157 6.15 5.60 -4.60
C VAL A 157 5.99 5.55 -3.07
N GLY A 158 5.37 4.47 -2.55
CA GLY A 158 5.24 4.27 -1.11
C GLY A 158 6.60 4.08 -0.44
N ALA A 159 7.49 3.32 -1.07
CA ALA A 159 8.85 3.12 -0.58
C ALA A 159 9.67 4.42 -0.57
N GLU A 160 9.53 5.26 -1.60
CA GLU A 160 10.20 6.56 -1.65
C GLU A 160 9.70 7.52 -0.56
N ILE A 161 8.38 7.58 -0.34
CA ILE A 161 7.81 8.39 0.74
C ILE A 161 8.35 7.91 2.10
N LEU A 162 8.38 6.59 2.36
CA LEU A 162 8.94 6.04 3.58
C LEU A 162 10.41 6.44 3.77
N ARG A 163 11.22 6.37 2.71
CA ARG A 163 12.62 6.81 2.75
C ARG A 163 12.75 8.31 3.01
N ALA A 164 11.89 9.13 2.39
CA ALA A 164 11.89 10.57 2.57
C ALA A 164 11.59 10.99 4.02
N VAL A 165 10.71 10.26 4.71
CA VAL A 165 10.42 10.48 6.14
C VAL A 165 11.38 9.75 7.09
N GLY A 166 12.48 9.17 6.57
CA GLY A 166 13.56 8.61 7.38
C GLY A 166 13.40 7.12 7.74
N VAL A 167 12.38 6.42 7.25
CA VAL A 167 12.21 4.98 7.50
C VAL A 167 13.26 4.18 6.72
N ARG A 168 13.93 3.24 7.37
CA ARG A 168 14.86 2.27 6.76
C ARG A 168 14.49 0.85 7.16
N ASN A 169 14.17 0.64 8.42
CA ASN A 169 13.71 -0.62 8.99
C ASN A 169 12.25 -0.51 9.42
N MET A 170 11.47 -1.57 9.25
CA MET A 170 10.06 -1.54 9.62
C MET A 170 9.52 -2.88 10.12
N ARG A 171 8.48 -2.77 10.93
CA ARG A 171 7.48 -3.80 11.24
C ARG A 171 6.25 -3.46 10.40
N LEU A 172 5.99 -4.24 9.35
CA LEU A 172 4.99 -3.88 8.34
C LEU A 172 3.61 -4.42 8.69
N LEU A 173 2.65 -3.51 8.90
CA LEU A 173 1.23 -3.81 9.11
C LEU A 173 0.58 -4.24 7.78
N THR A 174 0.50 -5.55 7.54
CA THR A 174 -0.12 -6.10 6.32
C THR A 174 -0.50 -7.55 6.48
N ASN A 175 -1.57 -7.97 5.77
CA ASN A 175 -1.94 -9.36 5.57
C ASN A 175 -1.59 -9.83 4.14
N ASN A 176 -0.97 -8.95 3.33
CA ASN A 176 -0.62 -9.22 1.94
C ASN A 176 0.89 -9.40 1.76
N PRO A 177 1.39 -10.63 1.51
CA PRO A 177 2.82 -10.90 1.37
C PRO A 177 3.46 -10.21 0.15
N VAL A 178 2.69 -9.92 -0.90
CA VAL A 178 3.20 -9.24 -2.11
C VAL A 178 3.70 -7.82 -1.80
N LYS A 179 3.08 -7.13 -0.84
CA LYS A 179 3.53 -5.80 -0.40
C LYS A 179 4.96 -5.81 0.14
N ARG A 180 5.35 -6.88 0.82
CA ARG A 180 6.71 -7.07 1.32
C ARG A 180 7.73 -7.00 0.20
N ILE A 181 7.55 -7.83 -0.84
CA ILE A 181 8.47 -7.92 -1.98
C ILE A 181 8.59 -6.55 -2.68
N GLY A 182 7.48 -5.84 -2.85
CA GLY A 182 7.45 -4.53 -3.46
C GLY A 182 8.29 -3.49 -2.70
N LEU A 183 8.28 -3.49 -1.38
CA LEU A 183 9.03 -2.53 -0.55
C LEU A 183 10.52 -2.90 -0.42
N GLU A 184 10.83 -4.18 -0.25
CA GLU A 184 12.22 -4.68 -0.17
C GLU A 184 13.02 -4.40 -1.45
N ALA A 185 12.37 -4.44 -2.62
CA ALA A 185 13.00 -4.10 -3.90
C ALA A 185 13.55 -2.67 -3.94
N TYR A 186 13.00 -1.77 -3.12
CA TYR A 186 13.44 -0.38 -3.00
C TYR A 186 14.40 -0.13 -1.82
N GLY A 187 14.97 -1.19 -1.23
CA GLY A 187 16.00 -1.12 -0.21
C GLY A 187 15.49 -0.78 1.19
N LEU A 188 14.22 -1.06 1.46
CA LEU A 188 13.65 -1.01 2.80
C LEU A 188 13.77 -2.39 3.46
N ALA A 189 14.20 -2.44 4.72
CA ALA A 189 14.29 -3.69 5.48
C ALA A 189 12.96 -3.94 6.23
N ILE A 190 12.38 -5.13 6.05
CA ILE A 190 11.19 -5.55 6.78
C ILE A 190 11.59 -6.65 7.75
N GLN A 191 11.63 -6.30 9.03
CA GLN A 191 12.01 -7.22 10.09
C GLN A 191 10.86 -8.12 10.52
N GLU A 192 9.64 -7.61 10.48
CA GLU A 192 8.45 -8.32 10.94
C GLU A 192 7.23 -7.96 10.09
N ILE A 193 6.39 -8.95 9.85
CA ILE A 193 5.03 -8.74 9.34
C ILE A 193 4.07 -8.76 10.52
N VAL A 194 3.38 -7.67 10.74
CA VAL A 194 2.37 -7.53 11.80
C VAL A 194 0.98 -7.63 11.17
N SER A 195 0.18 -8.60 11.65
CA SER A 195 -1.18 -8.80 11.16
C SER A 195 -2.07 -7.59 11.47
N ILE A 196 -2.92 -7.24 10.51
CA ILE A 196 -3.91 -6.17 10.63
C ILE A 196 -5.28 -6.68 10.17
N GLU A 197 -5.69 -7.82 10.70
CA GLU A 197 -6.98 -8.41 10.39
C GLU A 197 -8.12 -7.66 11.08
N VAL A 198 -9.24 -7.58 10.39
CA VAL A 198 -10.52 -7.07 10.89
C VAL A 198 -11.54 -8.17 10.73
N ALA A 199 -12.39 -8.34 11.73
CA ALA A 199 -13.44 -9.35 11.69
C ALA A 199 -14.31 -9.21 10.43
N PRO A 200 -14.61 -10.30 9.73
CA PRO A 200 -15.50 -10.27 8.57
C PRO A 200 -16.92 -9.86 8.99
N ASN A 201 -17.67 -9.37 8.00
CA ASN A 201 -19.09 -9.11 8.14
C ASN A 201 -19.84 -9.75 6.95
N LYS A 202 -21.16 -9.89 7.06
CA LYS A 202 -21.99 -10.54 6.03
C LYS A 202 -21.89 -9.97 4.60
N TYR A 203 -21.34 -8.76 4.46
CA TYR A 203 -21.19 -8.09 3.14
C TYR A 203 -19.79 -8.23 2.55
N ASN A 204 -18.74 -8.45 3.39
CA ASN A 204 -17.35 -8.53 2.91
C ASN A 204 -16.74 -9.92 3.03
N GLU A 205 -17.42 -10.90 3.59
CA GLU A 205 -16.91 -12.27 3.77
C GLU A 205 -16.42 -12.87 2.44
N ARG A 206 -17.25 -12.84 1.39
CA ARG A 206 -16.87 -13.31 0.06
C ARG A 206 -15.65 -12.56 -0.49
N TYR A 207 -15.56 -11.26 -0.28
CA TYR A 207 -14.42 -10.46 -0.68
C TYR A 207 -13.13 -10.86 0.05
N LEU A 208 -13.21 -11.08 1.37
CA LEU A 208 -12.07 -11.53 2.17
C LEU A 208 -11.64 -12.94 1.80
N LYS A 209 -12.58 -13.84 1.54
CA LYS A 209 -12.29 -15.20 1.02
C LYS A 209 -11.56 -15.14 -0.34
N THR A 210 -12.00 -14.29 -1.26
CA THR A 210 -11.29 -14.08 -2.53
C THR A 210 -9.85 -13.56 -2.31
N LYS A 211 -9.63 -12.66 -1.33
CA LYS A 211 -8.28 -12.21 -0.97
C LYS A 211 -7.42 -13.37 -0.46
N GLN A 212 -7.96 -14.24 0.37
CA GLN A 212 -7.27 -15.40 0.92
C GLN A 212 -6.94 -16.40 -0.20
N ASP A 213 -7.96 -16.87 -0.93
CA ASP A 213 -7.85 -18.02 -1.85
C ASP A 213 -7.11 -17.66 -3.15
N ARG A 214 -7.34 -16.46 -3.70
CA ARG A 214 -6.84 -16.05 -5.02
C ARG A 214 -5.71 -15.03 -5.01
N MET A 215 -5.50 -14.36 -3.88
CA MET A 215 -4.49 -13.30 -3.78
C MET A 215 -3.45 -13.57 -2.70
N GLY A 216 -3.48 -14.74 -2.06
CA GLY A 216 -2.48 -15.18 -1.10
C GLY A 216 -2.44 -14.35 0.19
N HIS A 217 -3.53 -13.66 0.55
CA HIS A 217 -3.61 -12.95 1.81
C HIS A 217 -3.63 -13.94 2.98
N GLN A 218 -2.87 -13.64 4.01
CA GLN A 218 -2.87 -14.39 5.27
C GLN A 218 -4.01 -13.85 6.14
N LEU A 219 -5.14 -14.53 6.15
CA LEU A 219 -6.33 -14.19 6.91
C LEU A 219 -6.82 -15.42 7.67
N HIS A 220 -7.28 -15.23 8.89
CA HIS A 220 -7.90 -16.28 9.71
C HIS A 220 -9.42 -16.11 9.68
N ILE A 221 -10.06 -16.51 8.58
CA ILE A 221 -11.52 -16.49 8.45
C ILE A 221 -12.03 -17.82 9.02
N SER A 222 -12.72 -17.77 10.15
CA SER A 222 -13.39 -18.96 10.72
C SER A 222 -14.47 -19.41 9.74
N GLU A 223 -14.46 -20.68 9.35
CA GLU A 223 -15.62 -21.33 8.73
C GLU A 223 -16.65 -21.55 9.85
N GLU A 224 -17.76 -20.78 9.85
CA GLU A 224 -18.96 -21.11 10.61
C GLU A 224 -19.87 -22.08 9.82
#